data_302dcfc312c3bf1cd87380f22d3c15dd
#
_entry.id   302dcfc312c3bf1cd87380f22d3c15dd
#
_cell.length_a   1.000
_cell.length_b   1.000
_cell.length_c   1.000
_cell.angle_alpha   90.00
_cell.angle_beta   90.00
_cell.angle_gamma   90.00
#
_symmetry.space_group_name_H-M   'P 1'
#
loop_
_entity.id
_entity.type
_entity.pdbx_description
1 polymer ?
#
loop_
_entity_poly.entity_id
_entity_poly.type
_entity_poly.pdbx_seq_one_letter_code
_entity_poly.pdbx_strand_id
1 'polypeptide(L)'
;GSGNNEPKFVIENIKVISSNIVGNNHIKSILLGKDGSVFKGFLWNGKNSSLEPFLHKENKKLINIAGKMKLNEWRGKKDVEFIIEDIAIN
;
A
#
# COMPACT_ATOMS: atom_id res chain seq x y z
N GLY A 1 -1.10 25.72 3.20
CA GLY A 1 -1.51 25.71 2.99
C GLY A 1 -1.86 25.23 3.03
N SER A 2 -2.17 25.80 2.61
CA SER A 2 -2.36 25.22 2.49
C SER A 2 -1.65 24.33 3.21
N GLY A 3 -0.97 24.38 3.69
CA GLY A 3 -0.23 23.68 4.52
C GLY A 3 -0.61 22.32 4.95
N ASN A 4 -1.28 21.61 4.16
CA ASN A 4 -1.57 20.25 4.55
C ASN A 4 -0.40 19.37 4.24
N ASN A 5 0.57 19.47 5.11
CA ASN A 5 1.68 18.56 5.05
C ASN A 5 1.28 17.29 5.77
N GLU A 6 0.54 16.44 5.07
CA GLU A 6 0.30 15.12 5.59
C GLU A 6 1.64 14.40 5.71
N PRO A 7 1.91 13.80 6.87
CA PRO A 7 3.17 13.08 7.02
C PRO A 7 3.24 11.90 6.06
N LYS A 8 4.42 11.69 5.51
CA LYS A 8 4.69 10.52 4.69
C LYS A 8 5.46 9.52 5.52
N PHE A 9 5.19 8.26 5.26
CA PHE A 9 5.78 7.15 5.97
C PHE A 9 6.50 6.25 5.00
N VAL A 10 7.53 5.59 5.49
CA VAL A 10 8.20 4.51 4.77
C VAL A 10 8.08 3.26 5.64
N ILE A 11 7.61 2.18 5.04
CA ILE A 11 7.53 0.90 5.73
C ILE A 11 8.39 -0.09 4.95
N GLU A 12 9.34 -0.71 5.63
CA GLU A 12 10.29 -1.60 5.01
C GLU A 12 9.93 -3.06 5.22
N ASN A 13 10.43 -3.91 4.34
CA ASN A 13 10.33 -5.37 4.48
C ASN A 13 8.88 -5.85 4.49
N ILE A 14 8.13 -5.42 3.48
CA ILE A 14 6.72 -5.75 3.34
C ILE A 14 6.59 -6.90 2.36
N LYS A 15 5.76 -7.88 2.70
CA LYS A 15 5.41 -8.98 1.81
C LYS A 15 4.03 -8.74 1.23
N VAL A 16 3.89 -8.94 -0.07
CA VAL A 16 2.59 -8.83 -0.74
C VAL A 16 1.88 -10.18 -0.61
N ILE A 17 0.72 -10.19 0.03
CA ILE A 17 -0.08 -11.40 0.18
C ILE A 17 -0.98 -11.58 -1.02
N SER A 18 -1.66 -10.51 -1.44
CA SER A 18 -2.55 -10.55 -2.59
C SER A 18 -2.71 -9.16 -3.16
N SER A 19 -3.14 -9.10 -4.41
CA SER A 19 -3.41 -7.85 -5.10
C SER A 19 -4.55 -8.04 -6.08
N ASN A 20 -5.42 -7.04 -6.17
CA ASN A 20 -6.55 -7.03 -7.07
C ASN A 20 -6.68 -5.68 -7.72
N ILE A 21 -7.16 -5.68 -8.95
CA ILE A 21 -7.52 -4.44 -9.63
C ILE A 21 -8.90 -4.03 -9.13
N VAL A 22 -9.02 -2.79 -8.67
CA VAL A 22 -10.29 -2.22 -8.23
C VAL A 22 -10.59 -0.99 -9.07
N GLY A 23 -11.86 -0.77 -9.34
CA GLY A 23 -12.24 0.26 -10.29
C GLY A 23 -11.69 -0.10 -11.67
N ASN A 24 -11.20 0.89 -12.39
CA ASN A 24 -10.70 0.66 -13.74
C ASN A 24 -9.19 0.36 -13.76
N ASN A 25 -8.44 1.02 -12.89
CA ASN A 25 -6.98 0.94 -13.00
C ASN A 25 -6.26 1.14 -11.66
N HIS A 26 -6.94 0.93 -10.55
CA HIS A 26 -6.32 1.03 -9.23
C HIS A 26 -5.98 -0.36 -8.72
N ILE A 27 -4.97 -0.45 -7.86
CA ILE A 27 -4.56 -1.72 -7.28
C ILE A 27 -4.76 -1.67 -5.77
N LYS A 28 -5.46 -2.67 -5.25
CA LYS A 28 -5.62 -2.87 -3.82
C LYS A 28 -4.86 -4.13 -3.44
N SER A 29 -3.98 -4.01 -2.47
CA SER A 29 -3.13 -5.10 -2.03
C SER A 29 -3.34 -5.39 -0.56
N ILE A 30 -3.18 -6.65 -0.18
CA ILE A 30 -3.08 -7.04 1.22
C ILE A 30 -1.60 -7.24 1.49
N LEU A 31 -1.10 -6.56 2.49
CA LEU A 31 0.32 -6.49 2.79
C LEU A 31 0.59 -7.02 4.19
N LEU A 32 1.72 -7.69 4.34
CA LEU A 32 2.15 -8.27 5.61
C LEU A 32 3.41 -7.55 6.06
N GLY A 33 3.35 -6.96 7.24
CA GLY A 33 4.49 -6.28 7.82
C GLY A 33 5.45 -7.25 8.50
N LYS A 34 6.63 -6.74 8.78
CA LYS A 34 7.70 -7.49 9.44
C LYS A 34 7.27 -8.00 10.81
N ASP A 35 6.42 -7.25 11.48
CA ASP A 35 5.92 -7.61 12.83
C ASP A 35 4.70 -8.52 12.80
N GLY A 36 4.31 -8.98 11.62
CA GLY A 36 3.13 -9.84 11.47
C GLY A 36 1.83 -9.08 11.25
N SER A 37 1.86 -7.77 11.27
CA SER A 37 0.63 -7.00 11.03
C SER A 37 0.21 -7.11 9.57
N VAL A 38 -1.10 -7.14 9.35
CA VAL A 38 -1.69 -7.21 8.01
C VAL A 38 -2.49 -5.93 7.78
N PHE A 39 -2.26 -5.31 6.65
CA PHE A 39 -2.94 -4.06 6.34
C PHE A 39 -3.16 -3.93 4.84
N LYS A 40 -3.99 -2.98 4.46
CA LYS A 40 -4.33 -2.74 3.07
C LYS A 40 -3.44 -1.66 2.48
N GLY A 41 -2.92 -1.92 1.29
CA GLY A 41 -2.21 -0.93 0.50
C GLY A 41 -3.02 -0.58 -0.74
N PHE A 42 -3.03 0.67 -1.12
CA PHE A 42 -3.81 1.14 -2.25
C PHE A 42 -2.92 1.98 -3.15
N LEU A 43 -2.84 1.59 -4.42
CA LEU A 43 -2.05 2.30 -5.42
C LEU A 43 -2.99 2.87 -6.48
N TRP A 44 -3.23 4.18 -6.43
CA TRP A 44 -4.07 4.87 -7.40
C TRP A 44 -3.41 4.83 -8.77
N ASN A 45 -4.21 4.49 -9.79
CA ASN A 45 -3.73 4.39 -11.17
C ASN A 45 -2.54 3.44 -11.30
N GLY A 46 -2.51 2.39 -10.46
CA GLY A 46 -1.37 1.48 -10.42
C GLY A 46 -1.30 0.51 -11.59
N LYS A 47 -2.45 0.22 -12.22
CA LYS A 47 -2.47 -0.71 -13.35
C LYS A 47 -1.65 -0.13 -14.50
N ASN A 48 -0.73 -0.93 -15.02
CA ASN A 48 0.18 -0.54 -16.11
C ASN A 48 1.17 0.54 -15.71
N SER A 49 1.27 0.85 -14.40
CA SER A 49 2.32 1.75 -13.93
C SER A 49 3.61 0.97 -13.73
N SER A 50 4.71 1.69 -13.56
CA SER A 50 6.00 1.07 -13.28
C SER A 50 6.02 0.37 -11.93
N LEU A 51 5.09 0.67 -11.04
CA LEU A 51 5.03 0.07 -9.71
C LEU A 51 4.20 -1.21 -9.67
N GLU A 52 3.39 -1.47 -10.69
CA GLU A 52 2.52 -2.62 -10.68
C GLU A 52 3.24 -3.94 -10.45
N PRO A 53 4.38 -4.22 -11.10
CA PRO A 53 5.04 -5.51 -10.93
C PRO A 53 5.45 -5.82 -9.49
N PHE A 54 5.73 -4.79 -8.70
CA PHE A 54 6.11 -4.99 -7.30
C PHE A 54 4.95 -5.50 -6.44
N LEU A 55 3.72 -5.26 -6.87
CA LEU A 55 2.54 -5.67 -6.12
C LEU A 55 1.93 -6.98 -6.59
N HIS A 56 2.56 -7.66 -7.55
CA HIS A 56 2.09 -8.96 -7.98
C HIS A 56 2.25 -9.97 -6.85
N LYS A 57 1.23 -10.83 -6.69
CA LYS A 57 1.29 -11.89 -5.68
C LYS A 57 2.43 -12.87 -5.93
N GLU A 58 2.92 -12.92 -7.15
CA GLU A 58 4.03 -13.78 -7.51
C GLU A 58 5.38 -13.19 -7.15
N ASN A 59 5.39 -11.93 -6.75
CA ASN A 59 6.63 -11.30 -6.29
C ASN A 59 7.02 -11.89 -4.95
N LYS A 60 8.12 -12.63 -4.93
CA LYS A 60 8.60 -13.27 -3.71
C LYS A 60 9.54 -12.37 -2.92
N LYS A 61 9.87 -11.22 -3.44
CA LYS A 61 10.82 -10.32 -2.78
C LYS A 61 10.09 -9.39 -1.83
N LEU A 62 10.76 -9.04 -0.74
CA LEU A 62 10.24 -8.01 0.16
C LEU A 62 10.39 -6.65 -0.50
N ILE A 63 9.42 -5.78 -0.24
CA ILE A 63 9.42 -4.44 -0.79
C ILE A 63 9.38 -3.41 0.32
N ASN A 64 9.83 -2.21 0.00
CA ASN A 64 9.66 -1.04 0.85
C ASN A 64 8.64 -0.15 0.18
N ILE A 65 7.70 0.36 0.95
CA ILE A 65 6.66 1.23 0.42
C ILE A 65 6.73 2.59 1.09
N ALA A 66 6.43 3.61 0.33
CA ALA A 66 6.36 4.98 0.83
C ALA A 66 5.01 5.58 0.47
N GLY A 67 4.44 6.35 1.36
CA GLY A 67 3.17 6.98 1.11
C GLY A 67 2.53 7.51 2.38
N LYS A 68 1.22 7.53 2.39
CA LYS A 68 0.43 8.12 3.46
C LYS A 68 -0.45 7.07 4.12
N MET A 69 -0.72 7.25 5.39
CA MET A 69 -1.67 6.41 6.09
C MET A 69 -3.02 7.09 6.12
N LYS A 70 -4.06 6.32 5.88
CA LYS A 70 -5.43 6.77 5.99
C LYS A 70 -6.14 5.90 7.00
N LEU A 71 -6.72 6.53 8.01
CA LEU A 71 -7.49 5.82 9.01
C LEU A 71 -8.96 5.94 8.66
N ASN A 72 -9.60 4.80 8.44
CA ASN A 72 -11.03 4.73 8.21
C ASN A 72 -11.69 4.25 9.49
N GLU A 73 -12.69 5.00 9.95
CA GLU A 73 -13.44 4.62 11.13
C GLU A 73 -14.90 4.47 10.72
N TRP A 74 -15.45 3.29 10.98
CA TRP A 74 -16.80 2.98 10.56
C TRP A 74 -17.43 2.03 11.55
N ARG A 75 -18.55 2.44 12.11
CA ARG A 75 -19.31 1.65 13.10
C ARG A 75 -18.43 1.17 14.24
N GLY A 76 -17.57 2.06 14.75
CA GLY A 76 -16.69 1.73 15.85
C GLY A 76 -15.47 0.90 15.48
N LYS A 77 -15.33 0.53 14.22
CA LYS A 77 -14.15 -0.19 13.75
C LYS A 77 -13.18 0.76 13.09
N LYS A 78 -11.92 0.57 13.38
CA LYS A 78 -10.85 1.34 12.75
C LYS A 78 -10.10 0.45 11.78
N ASP A 79 -9.89 0.97 10.58
CA ASP A 79 -9.20 0.25 9.53
C ASP A 79 -8.12 1.15 8.96
N VAL A 80 -6.94 0.61 8.75
CA VAL A 80 -5.81 1.38 8.25
C VAL A 80 -5.59 1.02 6.79
N GLU A 81 -5.55 2.05 5.95
CA GLU A 81 -5.14 1.93 4.55
C GLU A 81 -3.86 2.70 4.34
N PHE A 82 -2.94 2.08 3.62
CA PHE A 82 -1.72 2.77 3.24
C PHE A 82 -1.84 3.17 1.78
N ILE A 83 -1.79 4.48 1.52
CA ILE A 83 -1.85 5.00 0.16
C ILE A 83 -0.43 5.01 -0.37
N ILE A 84 -0.15 4.08 -1.27
CA ILE A 84 1.20 3.86 -1.79
C ILE A 84 1.53 4.93 -2.81
N GLU A 85 2.66 5.58 -2.65
CA GLU A 85 3.16 6.59 -3.60
C GLU A 85 4.43 6.12 -4.29
N ASP A 86 5.19 5.25 -3.65
CA ASP A 86 6.41 4.73 -4.24
C ASP A 86 6.72 3.35 -3.66
N ILE A 87 7.44 2.55 -4.42
CA ILE A 87 7.84 1.20 -4.03
C ILE A 87 9.29 0.98 -4.46
N ALA A 88 10.05 0.33 -3.58
CA ALA A 88 11.41 -0.08 -3.91
C ALA A 88 11.63 -1.51 -3.43
N ILE A 89 12.52 -2.21 -4.10
CA ILE A 89 12.92 -3.55 -3.66
C ILE A 89 14.01 -3.41 -2.61
N ASN A 90 13.89 -4.19 -1.59
CA ASN A 90 14.86 -4.20 -0.52
C ASN A 90 16.11 -5.00 -0.90
#